data_e1a857a549a0495de9a0a71c08499706
#
_entry.id   e1a857a549a0495de9a0a71c08499706
#
_cell.length_a   1.000
_cell.length_b   1.000
_cell.length_c   1.000
_cell.angle_alpha   90.00
_cell.angle_beta   90.00
_cell.angle_gamma   90.00
#
_symmetry.space_group_name_H-M   'P 1'
#
loop_
_entity.id
_entity.type
_entity.pdbx_description
1 polymer ?
#
loop_
_entity_poly.entity_id
_entity_poly.type
_entity_poly.pdbx_seq_one_letter_code
_entity_poly.pdbx_strand_id
1 'polypeptide(L)'
;MSVNYPYAVPCFRPFTADETRLLTYVVSREHPARMRELEGLMVIGRCGCQECPTILLGRSPQLLPSSPSYDLTHIVYVGVNPQGVSVAVALLERRGQFSELEAWSFGGEAVRSWPRPEDLQPTARDLRH
;
A
#
# COMPACT_ATOMS: atom_id res chain seq x y z
N MET A 1 11.78 4.62 -21.12
CA MET A 1 13.01 4.53 -20.33
C MET A 1 12.86 3.44 -19.28
N SER A 2 13.82 2.58 -19.19
CA SER A 2 13.72 1.48 -18.24
C SER A 2 14.01 1.96 -16.81
N VAL A 3 13.40 1.28 -15.87
CA VAL A 3 13.58 1.55 -14.47
C VAL A 3 14.84 0.81 -14.00
N ASN A 4 15.71 1.49 -13.28
CA ASN A 4 16.98 0.93 -12.84
C ASN A 4 16.97 0.49 -11.37
N TYR A 5 15.81 0.05 -10.88
CA TYR A 5 15.72 -0.45 -9.51
C TYR A 5 14.82 -1.68 -9.45
N PRO A 6 15.02 -2.56 -8.48
CA PRO A 6 14.18 -3.74 -8.36
C PRO A 6 12.76 -3.36 -7.97
N TYR A 7 11.83 -4.30 -8.15
CA TYR A 7 10.45 -4.08 -7.75
C TYR A 7 10.35 -3.77 -6.27
N ALA A 8 11.09 -4.49 -5.44
CA ALA A 8 11.06 -4.33 -3.99
C ALA A 8 12.43 -4.55 -3.40
N VAL A 9 12.69 -3.89 -2.28
CA VAL A 9 13.91 -4.10 -1.51
C VAL A 9 13.54 -4.54 -0.09
N PRO A 10 14.38 -5.35 0.57
CA PRO A 10 14.09 -5.81 1.93
C PRO A 10 13.98 -4.66 2.92
N CYS A 11 12.99 -4.74 3.80
CA CYS A 11 12.80 -3.76 4.86
C CYS A 11 11.93 -4.43 5.92
N PHE A 12 12.53 -5.05 6.93
CA PHE A 12 11.76 -5.76 7.93
C PHE A 12 11.63 -4.91 9.19
N ARG A 13 10.41 -4.47 9.48
CA ARG A 13 10.13 -3.62 10.63
C ARG A 13 8.63 -3.61 10.95
N PRO A 14 8.25 -3.18 12.16
CA PRO A 14 6.85 -2.92 12.47
C PRO A 14 6.30 -1.77 11.63
N PHE A 15 4.98 -1.65 11.57
CA PHE A 15 4.34 -0.51 10.92
C PHE A 15 4.66 0.78 11.68
N THR A 16 4.81 1.86 10.93
CA THR A 16 4.79 3.20 11.52
C THR A 16 3.37 3.53 11.97
N ALA A 17 3.24 4.60 12.75
CA ALA A 17 1.91 5.06 13.17
C ALA A 17 1.03 5.41 11.97
N ASP A 18 1.59 6.05 10.97
CA ASP A 18 0.86 6.42 9.75
C ASP A 18 0.38 5.18 8.99
N GLU A 19 1.25 4.19 8.84
CA GLU A 19 0.90 2.95 8.16
C GLU A 19 -0.20 2.20 8.91
N THR A 20 -0.10 2.15 10.24
CA THR A 20 -1.12 1.52 11.06
C THR A 20 -2.47 2.21 10.90
N ARG A 21 -2.48 3.53 10.92
CA ARG A 21 -3.73 4.28 10.76
C ARG A 21 -4.37 4.04 9.40
N LEU A 22 -3.58 4.02 8.35
CA LEU A 22 -4.09 3.76 7.01
C LEU A 22 -4.66 2.36 6.88
N LEU A 23 -3.91 1.36 7.31
CA LEU A 23 -4.36 -0.03 7.24
C LEU A 23 -5.63 -0.22 8.06
N THR A 24 -5.66 0.32 9.26
CA THR A 24 -6.84 0.23 10.13
C THR A 24 -8.04 0.89 9.47
N TYR A 25 -7.86 2.08 8.91
CA TYR A 25 -8.94 2.81 8.25
C TYR A 25 -9.51 1.99 7.08
N VAL A 26 -8.63 1.51 6.21
CA VAL A 26 -9.05 0.81 5.00
C VAL A 26 -9.72 -0.51 5.35
N VAL A 27 -9.09 -1.32 6.18
CA VAL A 27 -9.63 -2.65 6.50
C VAL A 27 -10.90 -2.56 7.33
N SER A 28 -10.98 -1.64 8.28
CA SER A 28 -12.18 -1.51 9.11
C SER A 28 -13.40 -1.07 8.30
N ARG A 29 -13.18 -0.32 7.23
CA ARG A 29 -14.29 0.11 6.38
C ARG A 29 -14.72 -0.95 5.37
N GLU A 30 -13.75 -1.62 4.77
CA GLU A 30 -14.04 -2.51 3.64
C GLU A 30 -14.22 -3.95 4.06
N HIS A 31 -13.47 -4.39 5.07
CA HIS A 31 -13.49 -5.78 5.52
C HIS A 31 -13.33 -5.86 7.03
N PRO A 32 -14.32 -5.33 7.80
CA PRO A 32 -14.16 -5.27 9.27
C PRO A 32 -13.93 -6.66 9.89
N ALA A 33 -14.46 -7.72 9.28
CA ALA A 33 -14.24 -9.07 9.79
C ALA A 33 -12.79 -9.53 9.65
N ARG A 34 -11.99 -8.83 8.85
CA ARG A 34 -10.59 -9.19 8.61
C ARG A 34 -9.61 -8.34 9.40
N MET A 35 -10.09 -7.53 10.33
CA MET A 35 -9.20 -6.69 11.14
C MET A 35 -8.16 -7.51 11.89
N ARG A 36 -8.49 -8.73 12.28
CA ARG A 36 -7.55 -9.62 12.96
C ARG A 36 -6.33 -9.95 12.14
N GLU A 37 -6.46 -9.92 10.82
CA GLU A 37 -5.34 -10.25 9.93
C GLU A 37 -4.23 -9.22 10.00
N LEU A 38 -4.51 -8.04 10.54
CA LEU A 38 -3.48 -7.03 10.75
C LEU A 38 -2.57 -7.36 11.93
N GLU A 39 -3.03 -8.21 12.85
CA GLU A 39 -2.25 -8.58 14.02
C GLU A 39 -1.06 -9.43 13.60
N GLY A 40 0.12 -9.05 14.06
CA GLY A 40 1.35 -9.75 13.70
C GLY A 40 1.87 -9.47 12.29
N LEU A 41 1.14 -8.68 11.52
CA LEU A 41 1.60 -8.29 10.20
C LEU A 41 2.71 -7.24 10.34
N MET A 42 3.70 -7.32 9.48
CA MET A 42 4.88 -6.44 9.50
C MET A 42 5.14 -5.90 8.10
N VAL A 43 5.95 -4.87 8.02
CA VAL A 43 6.57 -4.49 6.76
C VAL A 43 7.69 -5.48 6.50
N ILE A 44 7.70 -6.10 5.32
CA ILE A 44 8.77 -7.02 4.93
C ILE A 44 9.59 -6.50 3.75
N GLY A 45 9.11 -5.45 3.11
CA GLY A 45 9.82 -4.82 2.01
C GLY A 45 9.21 -3.48 1.69
N ARG A 46 9.89 -2.74 0.84
CA ARG A 46 9.38 -1.47 0.33
C ARG A 46 9.66 -1.38 -1.16
N CYS A 47 9.03 -0.41 -1.83
CA CYS A 47 9.27 -0.19 -3.24
C CYS A 47 10.76 -0.01 -3.52
N GLY A 48 11.23 -0.61 -4.60
CA GLY A 48 12.62 -0.50 -5.00
C GLY A 48 13.07 0.92 -5.32
N CYS A 49 12.14 1.83 -5.58
CA CYS A 49 12.50 3.24 -5.78
C CYS A 49 13.01 3.89 -4.50
N GLN A 50 12.66 3.33 -3.35
CA GLN A 50 13.07 3.77 -2.02
C GLN A 50 12.65 5.20 -1.68
N GLU A 51 11.76 5.79 -2.45
CA GLU A 51 11.25 7.14 -2.21
C GLU A 51 9.76 7.16 -1.93
N CYS A 52 8.97 6.32 -2.60
CA CYS A 52 7.54 6.29 -2.37
C CYS A 52 7.23 5.46 -1.11
N PRO A 53 6.06 5.69 -0.49
CA PRO A 53 5.73 5.03 0.78
C PRO A 53 5.19 3.61 0.64
N THR A 54 5.10 3.06 -0.55
CA THR A 54 4.60 1.69 -0.78
C THR A 54 5.38 0.68 0.06
N ILE A 55 4.65 -0.21 0.74
CA ILE A 55 5.23 -1.26 1.57
C ILE A 55 4.66 -2.63 1.21
N LEU A 56 5.49 -3.64 1.37
CA LEU A 56 5.09 -5.03 1.25
C LEU A 56 4.85 -5.60 2.65
N LEU A 57 3.84 -6.45 2.76
CA LEU A 57 3.32 -6.93 4.03
C LEU A 57 3.57 -8.42 4.17
N GLY A 58 3.91 -8.84 5.37
CA GLY A 58 4.11 -10.25 5.69
C GLY A 58 4.32 -10.45 7.18
N ARG A 59 4.56 -11.69 7.59
CA ARG A 59 4.69 -12.00 9.01
C ARG A 59 6.12 -12.30 9.42
N SER A 60 6.97 -12.56 8.45
CA SER A 60 8.39 -12.85 8.67
C SER A 60 9.17 -12.48 7.43
N PRO A 61 10.49 -12.27 7.54
CA PRO A 61 11.31 -12.05 6.37
C PRO A 61 11.15 -13.20 5.38
N GLN A 62 11.02 -12.87 4.11
CA GLN A 62 10.82 -13.87 3.06
C GLN A 62 11.34 -13.32 1.76
N LEU A 63 11.43 -14.18 0.75
CA LEU A 63 11.84 -13.77 -0.58
C LEU A 63 10.80 -12.79 -1.14
N LEU A 64 11.26 -11.64 -1.58
CA LEU A 64 10.38 -10.62 -2.14
C LEU A 64 10.12 -10.88 -3.60
N PRO A 65 8.93 -10.48 -4.11
CA PRO A 65 8.64 -10.62 -5.53
C PRO A 65 9.55 -9.73 -6.38
N SER A 66 9.84 -10.17 -7.57
CA SER A 66 10.64 -9.40 -8.52
C SER A 66 9.76 -8.58 -9.48
N SER A 67 8.45 -8.77 -9.40
CA SER A 67 7.47 -8.06 -10.23
C SER A 67 6.14 -8.05 -9.47
N PRO A 68 5.16 -7.24 -9.90
CA PRO A 68 3.85 -7.26 -9.25
C PRO A 68 3.29 -8.68 -9.22
N SER A 69 2.88 -9.12 -8.04
CA SER A 69 2.44 -10.50 -7.85
C SER A 69 1.19 -10.59 -6.97
N TYR A 70 0.28 -9.65 -7.12
CA TYR A 70 -1.00 -9.70 -6.46
C TYR A 70 -2.05 -10.27 -7.41
N ASP A 71 -3.07 -10.90 -6.84
CA ASP A 71 -4.18 -11.45 -7.62
C ASP A 71 -5.49 -10.75 -7.35
N LEU A 72 -5.50 -9.82 -6.40
CA LEU A 72 -6.70 -9.07 -6.09
C LEU A 72 -6.34 -7.70 -5.53
N THR A 73 -6.93 -6.65 -6.13
CA THR A 73 -6.86 -5.29 -5.59
C THR A 73 -8.16 -5.02 -4.86
N HIS A 74 -8.07 -4.87 -3.55
CA HIS A 74 -9.28 -4.70 -2.77
C HIS A 74 -9.88 -3.32 -2.86
N ILE A 75 -9.07 -2.33 -2.67
CA ILE A 75 -9.60 -1.02 -2.38
C ILE A 75 -8.69 0.02 -3.00
N VAL A 76 -9.30 0.96 -3.67
CA VAL A 76 -8.58 2.14 -4.12
C VAL A 76 -9.25 3.36 -3.47
N TYR A 77 -8.48 4.09 -2.68
CA TYR A 77 -8.87 5.37 -2.13
C TYR A 77 -7.99 6.44 -2.74
N VAL A 78 -8.46 7.67 -2.73
CA VAL A 78 -7.67 8.80 -3.20
C VAL A 78 -7.66 9.87 -2.13
N GLY A 79 -6.51 10.43 -1.86
CA GLY A 79 -6.37 11.54 -0.93
C GLY A 79 -5.20 12.42 -1.33
N VAL A 80 -5.17 13.62 -0.81
CA VAL A 80 -4.06 14.55 -1.06
C VAL A 80 -3.09 14.43 0.09
N ASN A 81 -1.81 14.21 -0.24
CA ASN A 81 -0.77 14.08 0.79
C ASN A 81 -0.26 15.46 1.22
N PRO A 82 0.63 15.54 2.23
CA PRO A 82 1.16 16.83 2.69
C PRO A 82 1.88 17.65 1.63
N GLN A 83 2.37 17.01 0.57
CA GLN A 83 3.01 17.71 -0.53
C GLN A 83 2.02 18.21 -1.58
N GLY A 84 0.73 18.03 -1.36
CA GLY A 84 -0.29 18.49 -2.31
C GLY A 84 -0.51 17.56 -3.49
N VAL A 85 0.00 16.34 -3.44
CA VAL A 85 -0.14 15.37 -4.53
C VAL A 85 -1.35 14.49 -4.27
N SER A 86 -2.18 14.28 -5.31
CA SER A 86 -3.27 13.34 -5.24
C SER A 86 -2.72 11.92 -5.34
N VAL A 87 -2.90 11.16 -4.28
CA VAL A 87 -2.33 9.82 -4.14
C VAL A 87 -3.44 8.79 -4.12
N ALA A 88 -3.30 7.78 -4.96
CA ALA A 88 -4.14 6.59 -4.89
C ALA A 88 -3.52 5.63 -3.87
N VAL A 89 -4.37 5.07 -3.02
CA VAL A 89 -3.98 4.10 -1.98
C VAL A 89 -4.72 2.82 -2.26
N ALA A 90 -4.00 1.74 -2.46
CA ALA A 90 -4.59 0.43 -2.74
C ALA A 90 -4.05 -0.63 -1.80
N LEU A 91 -4.94 -1.46 -1.30
CA LEU A 91 -4.56 -2.65 -0.53
C LEU A 91 -4.63 -3.84 -1.47
N LEU A 92 -3.52 -4.49 -1.67
CA LEU A 92 -3.40 -5.61 -2.60
C LEU A 92 -3.34 -6.91 -1.82
N GLU A 93 -3.85 -7.95 -2.46
CA GLU A 93 -3.94 -9.26 -1.84
C GLU A 93 -3.33 -10.30 -2.74
N ARG A 94 -2.70 -11.30 -2.14
CA ARG A 94 -2.14 -12.44 -2.85
C ARG A 94 -2.47 -13.70 -2.07
N ARG A 95 -3.12 -14.65 -2.73
CA ARG A 95 -3.50 -15.94 -2.14
C ARG A 95 -4.30 -15.77 -0.85
N GLY A 96 -5.21 -14.82 -0.86
CA GLY A 96 -6.09 -14.58 0.28
C GLY A 96 -5.46 -13.81 1.42
N GLN A 97 -4.24 -13.30 1.27
CA GLN A 97 -3.56 -12.55 2.31
C GLN A 97 -3.19 -11.16 1.85
N PHE A 98 -3.29 -10.19 2.74
CA PHE A 98 -2.85 -8.83 2.45
C PHE A 98 -1.35 -8.86 2.17
N SER A 99 -0.95 -8.35 1.02
CA SER A 99 0.44 -8.47 0.57
C SER A 99 1.13 -7.15 0.31
N GLU A 100 0.38 -6.07 0.07
CA GLU A 100 1.01 -4.80 -0.29
C GLU A 100 0.05 -3.66 -0.04
N LEU A 101 0.57 -2.55 0.50
CA LEU A 101 -0.13 -1.28 0.56
C LEU A 101 0.59 -0.35 -0.41
N GLU A 102 -0.09 0.01 -1.47
CA GLU A 102 0.52 0.68 -2.61
C GLU A 102 0.05 2.12 -2.73
N ALA A 103 0.99 3.01 -3.06
CA ALA A 103 0.72 4.41 -3.34
C ALA A 103 1.18 4.76 -4.74
N TRP A 104 0.35 5.49 -5.49
CA TRP A 104 0.78 6.07 -6.76
C TRP A 104 0.02 7.37 -7.02
N SER A 105 0.52 8.18 -7.95
CA SER A 105 -0.16 9.38 -8.39
C SER A 105 -0.74 9.16 -9.78
N PHE A 106 -1.81 9.88 -10.09
CA PHE A 106 -2.44 9.80 -11.41
C PHE A 106 -1.70 10.64 -12.44
N GLY A 107 -1.04 11.69 -12.01
CA GLY A 107 -0.35 12.60 -12.91
C GLY A 107 1.14 12.36 -13.08
N GLY A 108 1.65 11.26 -12.52
CA GLY A 108 3.07 10.95 -12.63
C GLY A 108 3.96 11.71 -11.66
N GLU A 109 3.40 12.49 -10.73
CA GLU A 109 4.18 13.17 -9.72
C GLU A 109 4.79 12.15 -8.75
N ALA A 110 5.94 12.48 -8.19
CA ALA A 110 6.55 11.65 -7.18
C ALA A 110 5.69 11.64 -5.91
N VAL A 111 5.44 10.45 -5.37
CA VAL A 111 4.70 10.28 -4.13
C VAL A 111 5.71 9.96 -3.04
N ARG A 112 5.82 10.84 -2.04
CA ARG A 112 6.82 10.69 -0.97
C ARG A 112 6.20 10.41 0.39
N SER A 113 4.89 10.57 0.52
CA SER A 113 4.20 10.32 1.78
C SER A 113 2.76 9.92 1.54
N TRP A 114 2.17 9.30 2.54
CA TRP A 114 0.77 8.91 2.52
C TRP A 114 -0.14 10.11 2.75
N PRO A 115 -1.34 10.11 2.15
CA PRO A 115 -2.40 11.01 2.63
C PRO A 115 -2.84 10.57 4.02
N ARG A 116 -3.45 11.48 4.78
CA ARG A 116 -4.03 11.13 6.06
C ARG A 116 -5.33 10.35 5.84
N PRO A 117 -5.67 9.40 6.73
CA PRO A 117 -6.91 8.64 6.56
C PRO A 117 -8.14 9.53 6.40
N GLU A 118 -8.23 10.62 7.16
CA GLU A 118 -9.38 11.52 7.10
C GLU A 118 -9.51 12.26 5.76
N ASP A 119 -8.46 12.29 4.96
CA ASP A 119 -8.49 12.92 3.63
C ASP A 119 -8.80 11.93 2.52
N LEU A 120 -8.98 10.65 2.86
CA LEU A 120 -9.24 9.62 1.87
C LEU A 120 -10.70 9.61 1.43
N GLN A 121 -10.91 9.48 0.12
CA GLN A 121 -12.21 9.31 -0.47
C GLN A 121 -12.21 7.99 -1.24
N PRO A 122 -13.26 7.18 -1.14
CA PRO A 122 -13.33 6.00 -1.98
C PRO A 122 -13.41 6.44 -3.44
N THR A 123 -12.70 5.72 -4.29
CA THR A 123 -12.76 6.01 -5.71
C THR A 123 -14.06 5.51 -6.30
N ALA A 124 -14.45 6.10 -7.41
CA ALA A 124 -15.56 5.57 -8.16
C ALA A 124 -15.24 4.17 -8.65
N ARG A 125 -16.25 3.30 -8.69
CA ARG A 125 -16.04 1.91 -9.09
C ARG A 125 -15.49 1.77 -10.50
N ASP A 126 -15.80 2.73 -11.34
CA ASP A 126 -15.34 2.73 -12.72
C ASP A 126 -13.82 2.79 -12.84
N LEU A 127 -13.11 3.21 -11.81
CA LEU A 127 -11.64 3.13 -11.84
C LEU A 127 -11.12 1.71 -11.84
N ARG A 128 -11.97 0.74 -11.60
CA ARG A 128 -11.59 -0.67 -11.58
C ARG A 128 -11.85 -1.38 -12.89
N HIS A 129 -12.43 -0.72 -13.81
CA HIS A 129 -12.82 -1.34 -15.08
C HIS A 129 -11.80 -1.13 -16.15
#